data_4caa17cd2db3865a270b5466c21b3dd1
#
_entry.id   4caa17cd2db3865a270b5466c21b3dd1
#
_cell.length_a   1.000
_cell.length_b   1.000
_cell.length_c   1.000
_cell.angle_alpha   90.00
_cell.angle_beta   90.00
_cell.angle_gamma   90.00
#
_symmetry.space_group_name_H-M   'P 1'
#
loop_
_entity.id
_entity.type
_entity.pdbx_description
1 polymer ?
#
loop_
_entity_poly.entity_id
_entity_poly.type
_entity_poly.pdbx_seq_one_letter_code
_entity_poly.pdbx_strand_id
1 'polypeptide(L)'
;MKDYLELLSSVGKLKKIQKNSILFYEGEEAKKFFILLKGKIRIYKSTASDKEITLHYFNPPNFIAEMPAFKKLNYPANAIFEEDGEILEID
;
A
#
# COMPACT_ATOMS: atom_id res chain seq x y z
N MET A 1 -14.29 16.56 2.46
CA MET A 1 -13.61 15.27 2.72
C MET A 1 -14.52 14.08 2.43
N LYS A 2 -15.72 14.09 2.98
CA LYS A 2 -16.65 12.97 2.78
C LYS A 2 -17.00 12.77 1.31
N ASP A 3 -17.32 13.85 0.60
CA ASP A 3 -17.66 13.79 -0.82
C ASP A 3 -16.45 13.35 -1.67
N TYR A 4 -15.27 13.74 -1.25
CA TYR A 4 -14.03 13.36 -1.92
C TYR A 4 -13.78 11.86 -1.80
N LEU A 5 -13.98 11.29 -0.61
CA LEU A 5 -13.84 9.85 -0.39
C LEU A 5 -14.90 9.05 -1.16
N GLU A 6 -16.13 9.55 -1.23
CA GLU A 6 -17.18 8.92 -2.01
C GLU A 6 -16.83 8.91 -3.50
N LEU A 7 -16.27 10.00 -4.01
CA LEU A 7 -15.82 10.06 -5.39
C LEU A 7 -14.71 9.06 -5.67
N LEU A 8 -13.73 8.96 -4.76
CA LEU A 8 -12.63 8.00 -4.90
C LEU A 8 -13.13 6.57 -4.83
N SER A 9 -14.07 6.27 -3.95
CA SER A 9 -14.60 4.91 -3.82
C SER A 9 -15.43 4.49 -5.04
N SER A 10 -15.87 5.43 -5.86
CA SER A 10 -16.56 5.11 -7.12
C SER A 10 -15.60 4.59 -8.19
N VAL A 11 -14.29 4.84 -8.06
CA VAL A 11 -13.28 4.41 -9.04
C VAL A 11 -12.30 3.38 -8.48
N GLY A 12 -12.44 3.03 -7.21
CA GLY A 12 -11.56 2.06 -6.54
C GLY A 12 -12.35 0.99 -5.80
N LYS A 13 -11.63 0.04 -5.21
CA LYS A 13 -12.22 -1.04 -4.43
C LYS A 13 -11.82 -0.90 -2.96
N LEU A 14 -12.81 -0.85 -2.08
CA LEU A 14 -12.58 -0.85 -0.64
C LEU A 14 -12.31 -2.28 -0.20
N LYS A 15 -11.18 -2.49 0.48
CA LYS A 15 -10.77 -3.82 0.97
C LYS A 15 -10.40 -3.76 2.43
N LYS A 16 -10.86 -4.75 3.19
CA LYS A 16 -10.41 -4.98 4.56
C LYS A 16 -9.24 -5.94 4.51
N ILE A 17 -8.16 -5.59 5.19
CA ILE A 17 -6.91 -6.34 5.14
C ILE A 17 -6.53 -6.78 6.54
N GLN A 18 -6.14 -8.05 6.68
CA GLN A 18 -5.71 -8.60 7.96
C GLN A 18 -4.24 -8.28 8.22
N LYS A 19 -3.92 -8.17 9.51
CA LYS A 19 -2.54 -8.04 9.97
C LYS A 19 -1.65 -9.10 9.33
N ASN A 20 -0.44 -8.70 8.98
CA ASN A 20 0.60 -9.53 8.34
C ASN A 20 0.32 -9.89 6.87
N SER A 21 -0.73 -9.36 6.27
CA SER A 21 -0.97 -9.53 4.84
C SER A 21 -0.02 -8.65 4.04
N ILE A 22 0.53 -9.22 2.96
CA ILE A 22 1.40 -8.49 2.05
C ILE A 22 0.52 -7.72 1.06
N LEU A 23 0.80 -6.44 0.89
CA LEU A 23 0.07 -5.61 -0.06
C LEU A 23 0.70 -5.74 -1.46
N PHE A 24 2.03 -5.68 -1.53
CA PHE A 24 2.78 -5.94 -2.75
C PHE A 24 4.22 -6.28 -2.42
N TYR A 25 4.89 -6.89 -3.39
CA TYR A 25 6.31 -7.25 -3.28
C TYR A 25 7.16 -6.34 -4.15
N GLU A 26 8.38 -6.10 -3.70
CA GLU A 26 9.40 -5.41 -4.48
C GLU A 26 9.57 -6.09 -5.83
N GLY A 27 9.63 -5.29 -6.91
CA GLY A 27 9.86 -5.78 -8.26
C GLY A 27 8.60 -6.13 -9.04
N GLU A 28 7.45 -6.26 -8.37
CA GLU A 28 6.19 -6.46 -9.08
C GLU A 28 5.82 -5.20 -9.86
N GLU A 29 5.21 -5.38 -11.02
CA GLU A 29 4.75 -4.26 -11.83
C GLU A 29 3.68 -3.47 -11.09
N ALA A 30 3.90 -2.16 -10.96
CA ALA A 30 2.98 -1.30 -10.20
C ALA A 30 1.80 -0.87 -11.08
N LYS A 31 0.78 -1.71 -11.13
CA LYS A 31 -0.47 -1.42 -11.85
C LYS A 31 -1.50 -0.71 -11.00
N LYS A 32 -1.29 -0.68 -9.69
CA LYS A 32 -2.24 -0.16 -8.73
C LYS A 32 -1.54 0.73 -7.72
N PHE A 33 -2.30 1.68 -7.19
CA PHE A 33 -1.89 2.38 -5.98
C PHE A 33 -3.03 2.30 -4.96
N PHE A 34 -2.78 2.79 -3.75
CA PHE A 34 -3.70 2.56 -2.65
C PHE A 34 -3.84 3.81 -1.80
N ILE A 35 -4.98 3.92 -1.12
CA ILE A 35 -5.17 4.90 -0.08
C ILE A 35 -5.37 4.13 1.21
N LEU A 36 -4.49 4.34 2.18
CA LEU A 36 -4.60 3.71 3.50
C LEU A 36 -5.63 4.46 4.31
N LEU A 37 -6.70 3.78 4.69
CA LEU A 37 -7.81 4.36 5.45
C LEU A 37 -7.78 3.97 6.92
N LYS A 38 -7.32 2.76 7.23
CA LYS A 38 -7.16 2.25 8.61
C LYS A 38 -5.97 1.33 8.67
N GLY A 39 -5.36 1.23 9.84
CA GLY A 39 -4.24 0.34 10.08
C GLY A 39 -2.91 1.02 9.87
N LYS A 40 -1.87 0.21 9.76
CA LYS A 40 -0.49 0.67 9.63
C LYS A 40 0.24 -0.21 8.63
N ILE A 41 0.94 0.40 7.71
CA ILE A 41 1.71 -0.32 6.69
C ILE A 41 3.20 -0.08 6.92
N ARG A 42 3.97 -1.18 6.89
CA ARG A 42 5.43 -1.13 6.94
C ARG A 42 5.98 -1.38 5.54
N ILE A 43 6.84 -0.48 5.10
CA ILE A 43 7.59 -0.61 3.85
C ILE A 43 8.97 -1.14 4.20
N TYR A 44 9.38 -2.23 3.55
CA TYR A 44 10.65 -2.87 3.88
C TYR A 44 11.31 -3.50 2.67
N LYS A 45 12.59 -3.78 2.81
CA LYS A 45 13.35 -4.55 1.82
C LYS A 45 13.90 -5.80 2.49
N SER A 46 13.98 -6.89 1.73
CA SER A 46 14.62 -8.12 2.17
C SER A 46 16.06 -8.13 1.65
N THR A 47 16.99 -8.55 2.51
CA THR A 47 18.40 -8.70 2.13
C THR A 47 18.68 -10.12 1.67
N ALA A 48 19.89 -10.35 1.12
CA ALA A 48 20.32 -11.68 0.67
C ALA A 48 20.41 -12.69 1.82
N SER A 49 20.50 -12.23 3.08
CA SER A 49 20.53 -13.08 4.27
C SER A 49 19.18 -13.21 4.96
N ASP A 50 18.10 -12.92 4.25
CA ASP A 50 16.70 -12.97 4.73
C ASP A 50 16.41 -12.02 5.90
N LYS A 51 17.21 -10.99 6.06
CA LYS A 51 16.90 -9.93 7.01
C LYS A 51 16.01 -8.89 6.37
N GLU A 52 15.09 -8.34 7.15
CA GLU A 52 14.22 -7.26 6.69
C GLU A 52 14.75 -5.92 7.20
N ILE A 53 14.80 -4.95 6.30
CA ILE A 53 15.17 -3.59 6.63
C ILE A 53 13.94 -2.72 6.45
N THR A 54 13.43 -2.16 7.54
CA THR A 54 12.28 -1.27 7.48
C THR A 54 12.72 0.09 6.99
N LEU A 55 12.06 0.56 5.93
CA LEU A 55 12.34 1.86 5.32
C LEU A 55 11.41 2.94 5.85
N HIS A 56 10.14 2.60 6.08
CA HIS A 56 9.14 3.59 6.46
C HIS A 56 7.88 2.90 6.99
N TYR A 57 7.13 3.63 7.85
CA TYR A 57 5.78 3.26 8.26
C TYR A 57 4.81 4.31 7.76
N PHE A 58 3.66 3.85 7.25
CA PHE A 58 2.57 4.74 6.87
C PHE A 58 1.40 4.58 7.83
N ASN A 59 0.87 5.71 8.26
CA ASN A 59 -0.35 5.80 9.07
C ASN A 59 -1.44 6.49 8.26
N PRO A 60 -2.74 6.17 8.50
CA PRO A 60 -3.82 6.80 7.75
C PRO A 60 -4.01 8.29 8.12
N PRO A 61 -4.56 9.07 7.18
CA PRO A 61 -4.77 8.72 5.78
C PRO A 61 -3.50 8.95 4.97
N ASN A 62 -3.23 8.08 4.00
CA ASN A 62 -2.02 8.24 3.18
C ASN A 62 -2.16 7.53 1.84
N PHE A 63 -1.52 8.09 0.82
CA PHE A 63 -1.34 7.40 -0.45
C PHE A 63 -0.19 6.41 -0.33
N ILE A 64 -0.36 5.24 -0.94
CA ILE A 64 0.66 4.19 -0.98
C ILE A 64 0.94 3.85 -2.44
N ALA A 65 2.19 3.98 -2.84
CA ALA A 65 2.70 3.56 -4.16
C ALA A 65 2.10 4.32 -5.35
N GLU A 66 1.64 5.56 -5.15
CA GLU A 66 1.09 6.36 -6.26
C GLU A 66 2.16 6.74 -7.29
N MET A 67 3.39 7.01 -6.86
CA MET A 67 4.46 7.40 -7.79
C MET A 67 4.85 6.27 -8.75
N PRO A 68 5.17 5.06 -8.27
CA PRO A 68 5.48 3.98 -9.20
C PRO A 68 4.32 3.60 -10.11
N ALA A 69 3.08 3.67 -9.62
CA ALA A 69 1.91 3.37 -10.44
C ALA A 69 1.74 4.40 -11.57
N PHE A 70 1.86 5.70 -11.27
CA PHE A 70 1.73 6.76 -12.26
C PHE A 70 2.86 6.73 -13.28
N LYS A 71 4.06 6.37 -12.86
CA LYS A 71 5.24 6.33 -13.75
C LYS A 71 5.41 4.99 -14.45
N LYS A 72 4.51 4.04 -14.22
CA LYS A 72 4.56 2.68 -14.79
C LYS A 72 5.88 1.98 -14.47
N LEU A 73 6.33 2.14 -13.23
CA LEU A 73 7.53 1.49 -12.71
C LEU A 73 7.13 0.24 -11.91
N ASN A 74 8.13 -0.51 -11.46
CA ASN A 74 7.90 -1.61 -10.52
C ASN A 74 7.85 -1.04 -9.09
N TYR A 75 7.24 -1.78 -8.17
CA TYR A 75 7.25 -1.38 -6.77
C TYR A 75 8.69 -1.44 -6.25
N PRO A 76 9.17 -0.38 -5.58
CA PRO A 76 10.57 -0.30 -5.16
C PRO A 76 10.89 -1.02 -3.86
N ALA A 77 9.87 -1.55 -3.18
CA ALA A 77 10.02 -2.23 -1.90
C ALA A 77 8.78 -3.09 -1.63
N ASN A 78 8.81 -3.84 -0.53
CA ASN A 78 7.67 -4.64 -0.08
C ASN A 78 6.79 -3.82 0.85
N ALA A 79 5.51 -4.14 0.91
CA ALA A 79 4.56 -3.50 1.83
C ALA A 79 3.76 -4.55 2.56
N ILE A 80 3.70 -4.44 3.89
CA ILE A 80 2.99 -5.39 4.76
C ILE A 80 2.14 -4.61 5.77
N PHE A 81 0.97 -5.14 6.08
CA PHE A 81 0.12 -4.59 7.13
C PHE A 81 0.62 -5.02 8.50
N GLU A 82 0.94 -4.04 9.34
CA GLU A 82 1.39 -4.27 10.72
C GLU A 82 0.23 -4.52 11.67
N GLU A 83 -0.98 -4.16 11.26
CA GLU A 83 -2.21 -4.37 12.02
C GLU A 83 -3.37 -4.48 11.04
N ASP A 84 -4.52 -4.95 11.51
CA ASP A 84 -5.72 -5.02 10.68
C ASP A 84 -6.06 -3.62 10.15
N GLY A 85 -6.48 -3.53 8.91
CA GLY A 85 -6.75 -2.24 8.32
C GLY A 85 -7.72 -2.27 7.15
N GLU A 86 -7.82 -1.11 6.51
CA GLU A 86 -8.64 -0.93 5.33
C GLU A 86 -7.91 -0.07 4.32
N ILE A 87 -8.02 -0.44 3.07
CA ILE A 87 -7.46 0.32 1.96
C ILE A 87 -8.51 0.53 0.87
N LEU A 88 -8.28 1.57 0.08
CA LEU A 88 -8.95 1.76 -1.19
C LEU A 88 -7.93 1.43 -2.29
N GLU A 89 -8.23 0.40 -3.09
CA GLU A 89 -7.35 -0.05 -4.18
C GLU A 89 -7.79 0.63 -5.47
N ILE A 90 -6.85 1.28 -6.15
CA ILE A 90 -7.12 2.07 -7.36
C ILE A 90 -6.20 1.58 -8.48
N ASP A 91 -6.79 1.24 -9.59
CA ASP A 91 -6.05 0.82 -10.80
C ASP A 91 -5.52 2.02 -11.59
#